data_ad1b9e0200e201ca0800b377dac843dd
#
_entry.id   ad1b9e0200e201ca0800b377dac843dd
#
_cell.length_a   1.000
_cell.length_b   1.000
_cell.length_c   1.000
_cell.angle_alpha   90.00
_cell.angle_beta   90.00
_cell.angle_gamma   90.00
#
_symmetry.space_group_name_H-M   'P 1'
#
loop_
_entity.id
_entity.type
_entity.pdbx_description
1 polymer ?
#
loop_
_entity_poly.entity_id
_entity_poly.type
_entity_poly.pdbx_seq_one_letter_code
_entity_poly.pdbx_strand_id
1 'polypeptide(L)'
;MTVTVKQSITLNTENGEGKTIWRQIRSDYFEDDLRALFQELREEAAKQIFTEFENKVKAGVSVRTEKRRYQFQDFSIEYRRRTIRMPDGTERKPLDELLGFQKYQRQSLQATKQVGAIASDLSYRKTAEIISYMTKRATSASTIGRQVWQLGKWLEEGQMRFEANEPGKTDAPQLFGEADGIWVPLQKAGKKKKVEIRVAIAYTGKQYISKNRRRLLNKTCLAATGVQSQAWQVMIREHLYARYKLEDTRHLYVGGDGAKWVGSTFDLLGIKNATRILDPYHVKKAITSAFGDSIDCKALIKQLYDEGFDAIEKTLLDAAVGVTTAQVKKRIECLNYLRNNAQFIIQGPSMGAVESNVGKLIAQRMKTRGVSWSLAGAKGMPILILHKEELYEKSFRFEALKTEKKKQIIRKRKKDESTVPKASFTILKTGKISTSYASLFKAIIHDDLPLSV
;
A
#
# COMPACT_ATOMS: atom_id res chain seq x y z
N MET A 1 47.63 -14.20 -5.35
CA MET A 1 47.78 -15.27 -4.32
C MET A 1 46.46 -15.34 -3.54
N THR A 2 45.70 -16.40 -3.71
CA THR A 2 44.43 -16.57 -2.99
C THR A 2 44.70 -17.12 -1.60
N VAL A 3 44.38 -16.37 -0.57
CA VAL A 3 44.43 -16.85 0.82
C VAL A 3 43.08 -17.47 1.17
N THR A 4 43.08 -18.65 1.78
CA THR A 4 41.88 -19.36 2.21
C THR A 4 41.92 -19.56 3.73
N VAL A 5 40.86 -19.15 4.42
CA VAL A 5 40.69 -19.36 5.86
C VAL A 5 39.51 -20.32 6.06
N LYS A 6 39.68 -21.30 6.93
CA LYS A 6 38.59 -22.17 7.37
C LYS A 6 37.93 -21.53 8.59
N GLN A 7 36.63 -21.21 8.48
CA GLN A 7 35.83 -20.66 9.55
C GLN A 7 34.73 -21.62 9.96
N SER A 8 34.51 -21.76 11.26
CA SER A 8 33.39 -22.53 11.79
C SER A 8 32.61 -21.72 12.80
N ILE A 9 31.30 -21.87 12.79
CA ILE A 9 30.40 -21.31 13.79
C ILE A 9 29.51 -22.43 14.30
N THR A 10 29.42 -22.55 15.61
CA THR A 10 28.57 -23.56 16.26
C THR A 10 27.33 -22.91 16.82
N LEU A 11 26.16 -23.38 16.41
CA LEU A 11 24.87 -23.01 16.98
C LEU A 11 24.55 -23.98 18.10
N ASN A 12 24.56 -23.51 19.35
CA ASN A 12 24.19 -24.32 20.52
C ASN A 12 22.70 -24.18 20.82
N THR A 13 22.05 -25.30 21.13
CA THR A 13 20.69 -25.34 21.69
C THR A 13 20.71 -25.41 23.21
N GLU A 14 19.60 -25.10 23.86
CA GLU A 14 19.46 -25.27 25.32
C GLU A 14 19.73 -26.71 25.77
N ASN A 15 19.57 -27.69 24.89
CA ASN A 15 19.79 -29.12 25.15
C ASN A 15 21.24 -29.61 24.88
N GLY A 16 22.15 -28.68 24.55
CA GLY A 16 23.58 -29.00 24.35
C GLY A 16 23.93 -29.57 22.96
N GLU A 17 22.96 -29.88 22.11
CA GLU A 17 23.21 -30.38 20.77
C GLU A 17 23.43 -29.17 19.83
N GLY A 18 24.67 -28.83 19.54
CA GLY A 18 25.07 -27.77 18.64
C GLY A 18 25.34 -28.28 17.25
N LYS A 19 24.92 -27.53 16.22
CA LYS A 19 25.34 -27.76 14.84
C LYS A 19 26.47 -26.82 14.46
N THR A 20 27.61 -27.38 14.06
CA THR A 20 28.74 -26.61 13.60
C THR A 20 28.69 -26.48 12.07
N ILE A 21 28.76 -25.28 11.59
CA ILE A 21 28.83 -24.95 10.17
C ILE A 21 30.25 -24.57 9.85
N TRP A 22 30.86 -25.26 8.89
CA TRP A 22 32.20 -25.02 8.42
C TRP A 22 32.17 -24.38 7.05
N ARG A 23 32.97 -23.34 6.82
CA ARG A 23 33.14 -22.76 5.49
C ARG A 23 34.57 -22.29 5.24
N GLN A 24 35.00 -22.45 4.02
CA GLN A 24 36.24 -21.83 3.53
C GLN A 24 35.93 -20.44 3.01
N ILE A 25 36.65 -19.44 3.53
CA ILE A 25 36.57 -18.05 3.11
C ILE A 25 37.81 -17.72 2.29
N ARG A 26 37.64 -17.38 1.02
CA ARG A 26 38.71 -17.06 0.07
C ARG A 26 38.85 -15.56 -0.08
N SER A 27 40.08 -15.05 -0.14
CA SER A 27 40.36 -13.61 -0.24
C SER A 27 39.71 -12.97 -1.48
N ASP A 28 39.72 -13.65 -2.60
CA ASP A 28 39.19 -13.17 -3.90
C ASP A 28 37.66 -13.21 -3.98
N TYR A 29 37.03 -13.99 -3.12
CA TYR A 29 35.58 -14.16 -3.02
C TYR A 29 35.06 -13.91 -1.62
N PHE A 30 35.79 -13.06 -0.88
CA PHE A 30 35.56 -12.85 0.54
C PHE A 30 34.10 -12.50 0.87
N GLU A 31 33.54 -11.53 0.16
CA GLU A 31 32.18 -11.07 0.40
C GLU A 31 31.14 -12.15 0.07
N ASP A 32 31.29 -12.87 -1.04
CA ASP A 32 30.39 -13.94 -1.42
C ASP A 32 30.46 -15.13 -0.47
N ASP A 33 31.67 -15.53 -0.05
CA ASP A 33 31.87 -16.65 0.87
C ASP A 33 31.33 -16.30 2.27
N LEU A 34 31.56 -15.09 2.74
CA LEU A 34 31.05 -14.59 4.02
C LEU A 34 29.52 -14.50 4.01
N ARG A 35 28.96 -13.95 2.94
CA ARG A 35 27.50 -13.86 2.74
C ARG A 35 26.86 -15.24 2.77
N ALA A 36 27.46 -16.20 2.10
CA ALA A 36 26.97 -17.57 2.07
C ALA A 36 27.04 -18.26 3.44
N LEU A 37 28.09 -17.98 4.23
CA LEU A 37 28.21 -18.48 5.60
C LEU A 37 27.08 -17.92 6.49
N PHE A 38 26.85 -16.61 6.48
CA PHE A 38 25.79 -15.99 7.27
C PHE A 38 24.40 -16.42 6.83
N GLN A 39 24.18 -16.61 5.53
CA GLN A 39 22.89 -17.14 5.04
C GLN A 39 22.63 -18.55 5.58
N GLU A 40 23.63 -19.44 5.55
CA GLU A 40 23.51 -20.80 6.06
C GLU A 40 23.26 -20.82 7.56
N LEU A 41 23.94 -19.95 8.33
CA LEU A 41 23.74 -19.78 9.75
C LEU A 41 22.30 -19.34 10.08
N ARG A 42 21.78 -18.34 9.37
CA ARG A 42 20.39 -17.86 9.55
C ARG A 42 19.37 -18.95 9.23
N GLU A 43 19.57 -19.68 8.13
CA GLU A 43 18.69 -20.78 7.72
C GLU A 43 18.66 -21.87 8.81
N GLU A 44 19.81 -22.24 9.34
CA GLU A 44 19.92 -23.28 10.35
C GLU A 44 19.34 -22.85 11.70
N ALA A 45 19.68 -21.63 12.15
CA ALA A 45 19.10 -21.07 13.37
C ALA A 45 17.58 -21.01 13.31
N ALA A 46 17.04 -20.52 12.18
CA ALA A 46 15.59 -20.45 12.02
C ALA A 46 14.93 -21.84 11.98
N LYS A 47 15.56 -22.86 11.37
CA LYS A 47 15.06 -24.23 11.39
C LYS A 47 15.03 -24.82 12.81
N GLN A 48 16.10 -24.60 13.57
CA GLN A 48 16.18 -25.07 14.96
C GLN A 48 15.09 -24.43 15.79
N ILE A 49 14.92 -23.10 15.73
CA ILE A 49 13.87 -22.37 16.46
C ILE A 49 12.47 -22.91 16.11
N PHE A 50 12.18 -23.11 14.83
CA PHE A 50 10.89 -23.64 14.40
C PHE A 50 10.67 -25.07 14.89
N THR A 51 11.72 -25.90 14.93
CA THR A 51 11.68 -27.27 15.46
C THR A 51 11.44 -27.26 16.96
N GLU A 52 12.10 -26.39 17.71
CA GLU A 52 11.91 -26.25 19.15
C GLU A 52 10.48 -25.80 19.48
N PHE A 53 9.94 -24.80 18.77
CA PHE A 53 8.56 -24.37 18.94
C PHE A 53 7.57 -25.51 18.64
N GLU A 54 7.81 -26.27 17.57
CA GLU A 54 6.97 -27.42 17.22
C GLU A 54 7.02 -28.51 18.29
N ASN A 55 8.19 -28.76 18.89
CA ASN A 55 8.38 -29.75 19.94
C ASN A 55 7.77 -29.32 21.30
N LYS A 56 7.76 -28.02 21.58
CA LYS A 56 7.16 -27.47 22.83
C LYS A 56 5.62 -27.58 22.83
N VAL A 57 4.99 -27.77 21.68
CA VAL A 57 3.54 -27.93 21.58
C VAL A 57 3.14 -29.41 21.80
N LYS A 58 2.71 -29.73 23.01
CA LYS A 58 2.38 -31.11 23.42
C LYS A 58 0.87 -31.44 23.43
N ALA A 59 -0.02 -30.52 23.05
CA ALA A 59 -1.46 -30.70 23.15
C ALA A 59 -2.07 -31.35 21.88
N GLY A 60 -2.93 -32.36 22.07
CA GLY A 60 -3.72 -32.99 21.02
C GLY A 60 -3.05 -34.16 20.30
N VAL A 61 -3.84 -34.88 19.48
CA VAL A 61 -3.37 -36.04 18.70
C VAL A 61 -2.90 -35.55 17.34
N SER A 62 -1.67 -35.89 16.96
CA SER A 62 -1.14 -35.55 15.64
C SER A 62 -1.89 -36.31 14.54
N VAL A 63 -2.56 -35.58 13.64
CA VAL A 63 -3.31 -36.14 12.51
C VAL A 63 -2.45 -36.17 11.25
N ARG A 64 -1.64 -35.15 11.04
CA ARG A 64 -0.83 -35.00 9.83
C ARG A 64 0.40 -34.14 10.10
N THR A 65 1.52 -34.52 9.47
CA THR A 65 2.75 -33.71 9.42
C THR A 65 3.01 -33.28 7.98
N GLU A 66 3.21 -31.98 7.77
CA GLU A 66 3.46 -31.39 6.45
C GLU A 66 4.85 -30.76 6.41
N LYS A 67 5.56 -30.95 5.31
CA LYS A 67 6.73 -30.13 4.97
C LYS A 67 6.25 -28.79 4.42
N ARG A 68 6.78 -27.72 4.93
CA ARG A 68 6.47 -26.35 4.50
C ARG A 68 7.73 -25.58 4.26
N ARG A 69 7.63 -24.61 3.35
CA ARG A 69 8.66 -23.60 3.14
C ARG A 69 8.16 -22.26 3.64
N TYR A 70 9.04 -21.55 4.35
CA TYR A 70 8.80 -20.18 4.77
C TYR A 70 9.95 -19.30 4.30
N GLN A 71 9.63 -18.17 3.70
CA GLN A 71 10.58 -17.21 3.14
C GLN A 71 10.74 -16.02 4.06
N PHE A 72 11.95 -15.70 4.41
CA PHE A 72 12.37 -14.44 5.00
C PHE A 72 12.82 -13.47 3.90
N GLN A 73 13.36 -12.30 4.24
CA GLN A 73 13.73 -11.30 3.25
C GLN A 73 14.81 -11.79 2.27
N ASP A 74 15.84 -12.43 2.78
CA ASP A 74 17.05 -12.82 2.06
C ASP A 74 17.33 -14.33 2.09
N PHE A 75 16.58 -15.11 2.86
CA PHE A 75 16.71 -16.57 2.91
C PHE A 75 15.35 -17.27 3.06
N SER A 76 15.34 -18.58 2.98
CA SER A 76 14.12 -19.36 3.25
C SER A 76 14.47 -20.70 3.88
N ILE A 77 13.58 -21.20 4.70
CA ILE A 77 13.72 -22.49 5.36
C ILE A 77 12.66 -23.49 4.91
N GLU A 78 13.00 -24.76 4.98
CA GLU A 78 12.03 -25.84 5.00
C GLU A 78 11.89 -26.36 6.41
N TYR A 79 10.66 -26.46 6.88
CA TYR A 79 10.33 -26.93 8.23
C TYR A 79 9.16 -27.89 8.19
N ARG A 80 9.01 -28.67 9.24
CA ARG A 80 7.86 -29.56 9.44
C ARG A 80 6.90 -28.92 10.41
N ARG A 81 5.60 -29.05 10.17
CA ARG A 81 4.55 -28.65 11.09
C ARG A 81 3.50 -29.73 11.20
N ARG A 82 2.95 -29.89 12.39
CA ARG A 82 1.86 -30.84 12.66
C ARG A 82 0.51 -30.16 12.56
N THR A 83 -0.47 -30.90 12.11
CA THR A 83 -1.88 -30.62 12.35
C THR A 83 -2.33 -31.55 13.47
N ILE A 84 -2.86 -30.98 14.54
CA ILE A 84 -3.36 -31.74 15.69
C ILE A 84 -4.89 -31.65 15.71
N ARG A 85 -5.53 -32.73 16.17
CA ARG A 85 -6.96 -32.76 16.45
C ARG A 85 -7.18 -32.54 17.93
N MET A 86 -7.99 -31.57 18.26
CA MET A 86 -8.39 -31.25 19.63
C MET A 86 -9.54 -32.15 20.05
N PRO A 87 -9.80 -32.29 21.39
CA PRO A 87 -10.93 -33.10 21.90
C PRO A 87 -12.29 -32.68 21.35
N ASP A 88 -12.48 -31.42 20.95
CA ASP A 88 -13.68 -30.90 20.31
C ASP A 88 -13.78 -31.23 18.80
N GLY A 89 -12.89 -32.07 18.27
CA GLY A 89 -12.81 -32.45 16.87
C GLY A 89 -12.23 -31.40 15.93
N THR A 90 -11.88 -30.22 16.42
CA THR A 90 -11.29 -29.15 15.59
C THR A 90 -9.82 -29.45 15.24
N GLU A 91 -9.43 -29.16 14.01
CA GLU A 91 -8.02 -29.27 13.60
C GLU A 91 -7.32 -27.93 13.77
N ARG A 92 -6.18 -27.95 14.44
CA ARG A 92 -5.35 -26.78 14.68
C ARG A 92 -3.91 -27.00 14.20
N LYS A 93 -3.22 -25.93 13.93
CA LYS A 93 -1.80 -25.89 13.56
C LYS A 93 -1.05 -25.07 14.60
N PRO A 94 -0.59 -25.68 15.67
CA PRO A 94 -0.08 -24.98 16.83
C PRO A 94 1.10 -24.07 16.52
N LEU A 95 2.02 -24.50 15.63
CA LEU A 95 3.15 -23.69 15.22
C LEU A 95 2.70 -22.43 14.49
N ASP A 96 1.73 -22.53 13.56
CA ASP A 96 1.20 -21.35 12.84
C ASP A 96 0.52 -20.38 13.82
N GLU A 97 -0.18 -20.91 14.84
CA GLU A 97 -0.86 -20.09 15.85
C GLU A 97 0.14 -19.43 16.81
N LEU A 98 1.19 -20.14 17.19
CA LEU A 98 2.26 -19.62 18.06
C LEU A 98 3.04 -18.49 17.36
N LEU A 99 3.35 -18.68 16.09
CA LEU A 99 4.09 -17.70 15.28
C LEU A 99 3.19 -16.59 14.69
N GLY A 100 1.87 -16.67 14.92
CA GLY A 100 0.92 -15.70 14.40
C GLY A 100 0.75 -15.76 12.88
N PHE A 101 1.06 -16.88 12.24
CA PHE A 101 0.96 -17.02 10.80
C PHE A 101 -0.50 -17.02 10.33
N GLN A 102 -0.75 -16.25 9.29
CA GLN A 102 -2.05 -16.22 8.66
C GLN A 102 -2.26 -17.46 7.77
N LYS A 103 -3.52 -17.79 7.51
CA LYS A 103 -3.86 -18.89 6.60
C LYS A 103 -3.17 -18.70 5.25
N TYR A 104 -2.43 -19.69 4.82
CA TYR A 104 -1.61 -19.70 3.59
C TYR A 104 -0.41 -18.75 3.56
N GLN A 105 -0.08 -18.10 4.66
CA GLN A 105 1.15 -17.30 4.73
C GLN A 105 2.38 -18.20 4.56
N ARG A 106 3.27 -17.83 3.64
CA ARG A 106 4.49 -18.58 3.31
C ARG A 106 5.75 -17.70 3.33
N GLN A 107 5.60 -16.48 3.82
CA GLN A 107 6.70 -15.53 3.91
C GLN A 107 6.52 -14.60 5.10
N SER A 108 7.63 -14.05 5.57
CA SER A 108 7.63 -13.07 6.65
C SER A 108 6.95 -11.76 6.22
N LEU A 109 6.50 -10.99 7.19
CA LEU A 109 5.93 -9.66 6.91
C LEU A 109 6.98 -8.75 6.26
N GLN A 110 8.24 -8.86 6.67
CA GLN A 110 9.34 -8.09 6.08
C GLN A 110 9.61 -8.49 4.62
N ALA A 111 9.59 -9.79 4.30
CA ALA A 111 9.69 -10.25 2.90
C ALA A 111 8.51 -9.73 2.07
N THR A 112 7.30 -9.71 2.63
CA THR A 112 6.10 -9.17 1.96
C THR A 112 6.23 -7.67 1.70
N LYS A 113 6.71 -6.91 2.70
CA LYS A 113 7.00 -5.48 2.61
C LYS A 113 8.01 -5.19 1.50
N GLN A 114 9.12 -5.93 1.48
CA GLN A 114 10.17 -5.80 0.47
C GLN A 114 9.64 -6.02 -0.96
N VAL A 115 8.86 -7.09 -1.16
CA VAL A 115 8.20 -7.35 -2.46
C VAL A 115 7.29 -6.20 -2.85
N GLY A 116 6.47 -5.69 -1.91
CA GLY A 116 5.58 -4.55 -2.14
C GLY A 116 6.35 -3.29 -2.54
N ALA A 117 7.42 -2.96 -1.81
CA ALA A 117 8.28 -1.81 -2.07
C ALA A 117 8.89 -1.89 -3.48
N ILE A 118 9.56 -2.99 -3.82
CA ILE A 118 10.20 -3.16 -5.11
C ILE A 118 9.17 -3.19 -6.26
N ALA A 119 8.03 -3.87 -6.08
CA ALA A 119 6.98 -3.97 -7.09
C ALA A 119 6.24 -2.66 -7.35
N SER A 120 6.23 -1.74 -6.38
CA SER A 120 5.64 -0.40 -6.57
C SER A 120 6.42 0.44 -7.60
N ASP A 121 7.71 0.17 -7.78
CA ASP A 121 8.59 0.86 -8.74
C ASP A 121 8.84 0.06 -10.02
N LEU A 122 8.97 -1.26 -9.91
CA LEU A 122 9.42 -2.11 -11.00
C LEU A 122 8.32 -3.04 -11.52
N SER A 123 8.53 -3.57 -12.74
CA SER A 123 7.63 -4.60 -13.27
C SER A 123 7.69 -5.88 -12.42
N TYR A 124 6.62 -6.67 -12.42
CA TYR A 124 6.59 -7.96 -11.70
C TYR A 124 7.71 -8.91 -12.12
N ARG A 125 8.09 -8.90 -13.41
CA ARG A 125 9.22 -9.69 -13.93
C ARG A 125 10.53 -9.22 -13.30
N LYS A 126 10.79 -7.92 -13.31
CA LYS A 126 12.04 -7.38 -12.74
C LYS A 126 12.09 -7.53 -11.21
N THR A 127 10.96 -7.36 -10.54
CA THR A 127 10.85 -7.66 -9.11
C THR A 127 11.17 -9.13 -8.82
N ALA A 128 10.64 -10.05 -9.62
CA ALA A 128 10.91 -11.49 -9.48
C ALA A 128 12.38 -11.83 -9.67
N GLU A 129 13.06 -11.20 -10.63
CA GLU A 129 14.51 -11.35 -10.85
C GLU A 129 15.30 -10.89 -9.61
N ILE A 130 14.99 -9.71 -9.07
CA ILE A 130 15.66 -9.16 -7.88
C ILE A 130 15.45 -10.05 -6.67
N ILE A 131 14.20 -10.45 -6.39
CA ILE A 131 13.89 -11.34 -5.27
C ILE A 131 14.58 -12.70 -5.44
N SER A 132 14.61 -13.25 -6.67
CA SER A 132 15.32 -14.50 -6.95
C SER A 132 16.82 -14.39 -6.70
N TYR A 133 17.41 -13.26 -7.08
CA TYR A 133 18.84 -12.99 -6.82
C TYR A 133 19.12 -12.89 -5.31
N MET A 134 18.32 -12.12 -4.57
CA MET A 134 18.49 -11.92 -3.12
C MET A 134 18.32 -13.21 -2.32
N THR A 135 17.28 -13.99 -2.65
CA THR A 135 16.93 -15.22 -1.92
C THR A 135 17.63 -16.46 -2.42
N LYS A 136 18.43 -16.34 -3.52
CA LYS A 136 19.03 -17.46 -4.26
C LYS A 136 18.00 -18.52 -4.71
N ARG A 137 16.75 -18.09 -4.93
CA ARG A 137 15.64 -19.01 -5.30
C ARG A 137 14.75 -18.40 -6.36
N ALA A 138 14.40 -19.22 -7.36
CA ALA A 138 13.54 -18.79 -8.45
C ALA A 138 12.15 -18.35 -7.95
N THR A 139 11.80 -17.12 -8.29
CA THR A 139 10.47 -16.52 -8.03
C THR A 139 9.87 -16.10 -9.37
N SER A 140 8.60 -16.42 -9.60
CA SER A 140 7.94 -16.05 -10.85
C SER A 140 7.22 -14.69 -10.76
N ALA A 141 7.06 -14.03 -11.91
CA ALA A 141 6.28 -12.78 -11.99
C ALA A 141 4.82 -12.97 -11.54
N SER A 142 4.23 -14.14 -11.76
CA SER A 142 2.88 -14.46 -11.29
C SER A 142 2.82 -14.61 -9.77
N THR A 143 3.89 -15.08 -9.13
CA THR A 143 4.00 -15.10 -7.65
C THR A 143 4.05 -13.68 -7.11
N ILE A 144 4.87 -12.79 -7.69
CA ILE A 144 4.90 -11.37 -7.31
C ILE A 144 3.51 -10.72 -7.47
N GLY A 145 2.83 -10.96 -8.60
CA GLY A 145 1.48 -10.43 -8.83
C GLY A 145 0.46 -10.86 -7.76
N ARG A 146 0.51 -12.12 -7.31
CA ARG A 146 -0.33 -12.61 -6.20
C ARG A 146 0.01 -11.96 -4.87
N GLN A 147 1.29 -11.78 -4.58
CA GLN A 147 1.77 -11.12 -3.36
C GLN A 147 1.35 -9.64 -3.32
N VAL A 148 1.53 -8.92 -4.42
CA VAL A 148 1.06 -7.53 -4.57
C VAL A 148 -0.43 -7.40 -4.33
N TRP A 149 -1.23 -8.28 -4.95
CA TRP A 149 -2.67 -8.28 -4.73
C TRP A 149 -3.04 -8.55 -3.27
N GLN A 150 -2.42 -9.56 -2.67
CA GLN A 150 -2.70 -9.94 -1.28
C GLN A 150 -2.29 -8.83 -0.30
N LEU A 151 -1.11 -8.22 -0.50
CA LEU A 151 -0.65 -7.11 0.31
C LEU A 151 -1.56 -5.89 0.17
N GLY A 152 -1.93 -5.53 -1.07
CA GLY A 152 -2.87 -4.44 -1.32
C GLY A 152 -4.22 -4.68 -0.64
N LYS A 153 -4.74 -5.90 -0.69
CA LYS A 153 -5.97 -6.28 0.00
C LYS A 153 -5.85 -6.16 1.52
N TRP A 154 -4.74 -6.61 2.10
CA TRP A 154 -4.52 -6.51 3.55
C TRP A 154 -4.43 -5.06 4.04
N LEU A 155 -3.80 -4.19 3.24
CA LEU A 155 -3.73 -2.75 3.54
C LEU A 155 -5.12 -2.09 3.41
N GLU A 156 -5.87 -2.40 2.33
CA GLU A 156 -7.21 -1.87 2.10
C GLU A 156 -8.21 -2.27 3.20
N GLU A 157 -8.16 -3.54 3.63
CA GLU A 157 -9.03 -4.07 4.67
C GLU A 157 -8.57 -3.72 6.10
N GLY A 158 -7.50 -2.95 6.26
CA GLY A 158 -6.93 -2.59 7.56
C GLY A 158 -6.36 -3.78 8.34
N GLN A 159 -6.14 -4.93 7.67
CA GLN A 159 -5.52 -6.12 8.28
C GLN A 159 -4.03 -5.91 8.53
N MET A 160 -3.40 -5.04 7.75
CA MET A 160 -2.00 -4.69 7.86
C MET A 160 -1.88 -3.19 8.05
N ARG A 161 -1.17 -2.77 9.09
CA ARG A 161 -0.91 -1.39 9.41
C ARG A 161 0.58 -1.20 9.64
N PHE A 162 1.10 -0.07 9.22
CA PHE A 162 2.47 0.29 9.52
C PHE A 162 2.58 0.70 10.98
N GLU A 163 3.61 0.21 11.68
CA GLU A 163 3.94 0.70 13.00
C GLU A 163 4.34 2.17 12.85
N ALA A 164 3.37 3.02 13.03
CA ALA A 164 3.61 4.42 13.32
C ALA A 164 3.25 4.62 14.79
N ASN A 165 3.98 5.45 15.51
CA ASN A 165 3.34 6.23 16.55
C ASN A 165 2.14 6.86 15.87
N GLU A 166 0.92 6.36 16.16
CA GLU A 166 -0.27 6.98 15.59
C GLU A 166 -0.20 8.45 16.02
N PRO A 167 0.14 9.39 15.12
CA PRO A 167 0.04 10.78 15.48
C PRO A 167 -1.43 10.95 15.80
N GLY A 168 -1.75 11.55 16.94
CA GLY A 168 -3.10 11.95 17.23
C GLY A 168 -3.69 12.65 16.01
N LYS A 169 -4.99 12.68 15.87
CA LYS A 169 -5.64 13.33 14.74
C LYS A 169 -5.08 14.74 14.55
N THR A 170 -4.71 15.05 13.32
CA THR A 170 -4.12 16.34 12.96
C THR A 170 -5.18 17.44 12.96
N ASP A 171 -4.87 18.58 13.54
CA ASP A 171 -5.70 19.78 13.43
C ASP A 171 -5.78 20.26 11.97
N ALA A 172 -6.99 20.52 11.50
CA ALA A 172 -7.24 20.92 10.12
C ALA A 172 -8.30 22.05 10.05
N PRO A 173 -7.99 23.26 10.56
CA PRO A 173 -8.93 24.38 10.49
C PRO A 173 -9.28 24.76 9.04
N GLN A 174 -8.37 24.54 8.11
CA GLN A 174 -8.60 24.55 6.68
C GLN A 174 -8.16 23.22 6.10
N LEU A 175 -9.01 22.62 5.27
CA LEU A 175 -8.73 21.37 4.59
C LEU A 175 -8.82 21.57 3.07
N PHE A 176 -7.85 21.05 2.35
CA PHE A 176 -7.82 21.01 0.90
C PHE A 176 -8.01 19.57 0.46
N GLY A 177 -9.03 19.31 -0.32
CA GLY A 177 -9.33 18.01 -0.90
C GLY A 177 -9.30 18.06 -2.41
N GLU A 178 -8.58 17.18 -3.06
CA GLU A 178 -8.54 17.08 -4.53
C GLU A 178 -8.73 15.64 -4.96
N ALA A 179 -9.44 15.41 -6.04
CA ALA A 179 -9.64 14.08 -6.59
C ALA A 179 -9.46 14.05 -8.11
N ASP A 180 -9.03 12.89 -8.63
CA ASP A 180 -8.80 12.66 -10.06
C ASP A 180 -8.98 11.18 -10.41
N GLY A 181 -9.28 10.89 -11.69
CA GLY A 181 -9.49 9.56 -12.22
C GLY A 181 -8.44 9.13 -13.23
N ILE A 182 -7.81 7.98 -12.98
CA ILE A 182 -6.80 7.41 -13.86
C ILE A 182 -7.33 6.12 -14.50
N TRP A 183 -7.44 6.10 -15.83
CA TRP A 183 -7.85 4.93 -16.59
C TRP A 183 -6.66 4.06 -16.96
N VAL A 184 -6.67 2.80 -16.52
CA VAL A 184 -5.63 1.81 -16.83
C VAL A 184 -6.16 0.66 -17.66
N PRO A 185 -5.37 0.10 -18.61
CA PRO A 185 -5.80 -1.01 -19.45
C PRO A 185 -5.84 -2.32 -18.66
N LEU A 186 -6.85 -3.15 -18.94
CA LEU A 186 -7.01 -4.47 -18.35
C LEU A 186 -6.63 -5.58 -19.34
N GLN A 187 -6.02 -6.66 -18.80
CA GLN A 187 -5.78 -7.91 -19.52
C GLN A 187 -7.05 -8.75 -19.55
N LYS A 188 -7.34 -9.40 -20.69
CA LYS A 188 -8.42 -10.40 -20.83
C LYS A 188 -9.78 -9.96 -20.24
N ALA A 189 -10.09 -8.69 -20.37
CA ALA A 189 -11.20 -8.08 -19.63
C ALA A 189 -12.58 -8.18 -20.33
N GLY A 190 -12.74 -9.07 -21.29
CA GLY A 190 -14.01 -9.20 -22.04
C GLY A 190 -14.42 -7.86 -22.68
N LYS A 191 -15.63 -7.38 -22.34
CA LYS A 191 -16.13 -6.08 -22.85
C LYS A 191 -15.44 -4.86 -22.23
N LYS A 192 -14.91 -4.96 -21.00
CA LYS A 192 -14.25 -3.84 -20.31
C LYS A 192 -12.75 -3.84 -20.60
N LYS A 193 -12.28 -2.97 -21.46
CA LYS A 193 -10.88 -2.84 -21.83
C LYS A 193 -10.04 -2.01 -20.85
N LYS A 194 -10.68 -1.22 -20.00
CA LYS A 194 -10.05 -0.30 -19.02
C LYS A 194 -10.83 -0.29 -17.71
N VAL A 195 -10.15 0.08 -16.63
CA VAL A 195 -10.75 0.34 -15.32
C VAL A 195 -10.29 1.68 -14.80
N GLU A 196 -11.18 2.42 -14.12
CA GLU A 196 -10.87 3.67 -13.46
C GLU A 196 -10.27 3.39 -12.08
N ILE A 197 -9.16 4.06 -11.78
CA ILE A 197 -8.59 4.20 -10.45
C ILE A 197 -8.94 5.60 -9.97
N ARG A 198 -9.74 5.71 -8.94
CA ARG A 198 -10.04 6.97 -8.28
C ARG A 198 -8.96 7.27 -7.27
N VAL A 199 -8.51 8.50 -7.24
CA VAL A 199 -7.44 8.98 -6.37
C VAL A 199 -7.91 10.25 -5.69
N ALA A 200 -7.70 10.36 -4.40
CA ALA A 200 -7.90 11.60 -3.67
C ALA A 200 -6.68 11.92 -2.80
N ILE A 201 -6.45 13.20 -2.62
CA ILE A 201 -5.44 13.75 -1.74
C ILE A 201 -6.11 14.78 -0.83
N ALA A 202 -5.76 14.77 0.45
CA ALA A 202 -6.14 15.83 1.37
C ALA A 202 -4.89 16.36 2.10
N TYR A 203 -4.89 17.65 2.39
CA TYR A 203 -3.78 18.32 3.06
C TYR A 203 -4.25 19.61 3.75
N THR A 204 -3.51 20.10 4.75
CA THR A 204 -3.89 21.29 5.54
C THR A 204 -3.28 22.60 5.06
N GLY A 205 -2.38 22.55 4.08
CA GLY A 205 -1.73 23.73 3.53
C GLY A 205 -0.54 23.40 2.66
N LYS A 206 0.12 24.44 2.16
CA LYS A 206 1.33 24.34 1.31
C LYS A 206 2.46 25.16 1.91
N GLN A 207 3.64 24.57 2.02
CA GLN A 207 4.86 25.23 2.44
C GLN A 207 5.81 25.38 1.26
N TYR A 208 6.35 26.59 1.05
CA TYR A 208 7.38 26.83 0.06
C TYR A 208 8.72 26.28 0.56
N ILE A 209 9.34 25.39 -0.22
CA ILE A 209 10.71 24.90 0.04
C ILE A 209 11.71 25.73 -0.77
N SER A 210 11.33 26.16 -1.97
CA SER A 210 12.06 27.05 -2.85
C SER A 210 11.09 27.82 -3.76
N LYS A 211 11.61 28.75 -4.59
CA LYS A 211 10.78 29.57 -5.51
C LYS A 211 9.75 28.76 -6.33
N ASN A 212 10.13 27.54 -6.75
CA ASN A 212 9.29 26.70 -7.61
C ASN A 212 8.87 25.37 -6.98
N ARG A 213 9.21 25.12 -5.70
CA ARG A 213 8.93 23.86 -5.03
C ARG A 213 8.11 24.06 -3.77
N ARG A 214 6.96 23.40 -3.70
CA ARG A 214 6.05 23.42 -2.55
C ARG A 214 5.93 22.02 -1.96
N ARG A 215 5.82 21.94 -0.65
CA ARG A 215 5.49 20.73 0.10
C ARG A 215 4.07 20.85 0.63
N LEU A 216 3.28 19.79 0.53
CA LEU A 216 1.96 19.73 1.14
C LEU A 216 2.11 19.37 2.62
N LEU A 217 1.43 20.12 3.49
CA LEU A 217 1.44 19.90 4.92
C LEU A 217 0.38 18.86 5.30
N ASN A 218 0.75 17.93 6.19
CA ASN A 218 -0.12 16.88 6.71
C ASN A 218 -0.87 16.11 5.62
N LYS A 219 -0.19 15.86 4.50
CA LYS A 219 -0.76 15.19 3.34
C LYS A 219 -1.20 13.76 3.66
N THR A 220 -2.38 13.39 3.18
CA THR A 220 -2.84 12.01 3.09
C THR A 220 -3.42 11.71 1.71
N CYS A 221 -3.36 10.46 1.28
CA CYS A 221 -3.83 10.01 -0.02
C CYS A 221 -4.65 8.74 0.11
N LEU A 222 -5.65 8.59 -0.76
CA LEU A 222 -6.43 7.36 -0.90
C LEU A 222 -6.60 7.04 -2.39
N ALA A 223 -6.55 5.76 -2.74
CA ALA A 223 -6.88 5.28 -4.08
C ALA A 223 -7.75 4.04 -4.01
N ALA A 224 -8.72 3.94 -4.91
CA ALA A 224 -9.57 2.76 -5.05
C ALA A 224 -9.88 2.49 -6.54
N THR A 225 -10.01 1.22 -6.89
CA THR A 225 -10.16 0.79 -8.28
C THR A 225 -11.54 0.22 -8.53
N GLY A 226 -12.26 0.79 -9.50
CA GLY A 226 -13.55 0.29 -9.95
C GLY A 226 -14.65 0.41 -8.90
N VAL A 227 -14.59 1.40 -8.01
CA VAL A 227 -15.57 1.66 -6.95
C VAL A 227 -16.67 2.58 -7.45
N GLN A 228 -17.89 2.41 -6.92
CA GLN A 228 -19.01 3.32 -7.15
C GLN A 228 -18.86 4.60 -6.32
N SER A 229 -19.54 5.68 -6.74
CA SER A 229 -19.37 7.01 -6.12
C SER A 229 -19.73 7.01 -4.64
N GLN A 230 -20.83 6.37 -4.23
CA GLN A 230 -21.20 6.32 -2.82
C GLN A 230 -20.20 5.56 -1.94
N ALA A 231 -19.72 4.39 -2.41
CA ALA A 231 -18.70 3.64 -1.70
C ALA A 231 -17.39 4.45 -1.60
N TRP A 232 -17.02 5.18 -2.66
CA TRP A 232 -15.86 6.05 -2.66
C TRP A 232 -15.98 7.17 -1.61
N GLN A 233 -17.14 7.83 -1.53
CA GLN A 233 -17.38 8.89 -0.54
C GLN A 233 -17.29 8.35 0.91
N VAL A 234 -17.82 7.15 1.17
CA VAL A 234 -17.69 6.51 2.49
C VAL A 234 -16.24 6.22 2.83
N MET A 235 -15.47 5.65 1.89
CA MET A 235 -14.03 5.40 2.08
C MET A 235 -13.26 6.69 2.39
N ILE A 236 -13.53 7.78 1.66
CA ILE A 236 -12.92 9.10 1.91
C ILE A 236 -13.26 9.61 3.30
N ARG A 237 -14.54 9.54 3.68
CA ARG A 237 -14.99 9.96 5.00
C ARG A 237 -14.23 9.22 6.11
N GLU A 238 -14.24 7.91 6.07
CA GLU A 238 -13.57 7.08 7.08
C GLU A 238 -12.06 7.37 7.15
N HIS A 239 -11.41 7.48 5.99
CA HIS A 239 -9.99 7.77 5.90
C HIS A 239 -9.63 9.14 6.49
N LEU A 240 -10.41 10.19 6.18
CA LEU A 240 -10.12 11.53 6.65
C LEU A 240 -10.50 11.74 8.13
N TYR A 241 -11.59 11.13 8.60
CA TYR A 241 -11.93 11.12 10.03
C TYR A 241 -10.90 10.41 10.90
N ALA A 242 -10.22 9.39 10.36
CA ALA A 242 -9.12 8.73 11.05
C ALA A 242 -7.87 9.63 11.14
N ARG A 243 -7.70 10.59 10.22
CA ARG A 243 -6.47 11.39 10.07
C ARG A 243 -6.56 12.79 10.62
N TYR A 244 -7.72 13.45 10.51
CA TYR A 244 -7.93 14.85 10.88
C TYR A 244 -9.02 15.00 11.93
N LYS A 245 -8.94 16.09 12.73
CA LYS A 245 -10.03 16.57 13.56
C LYS A 245 -10.99 17.39 12.70
N LEU A 246 -11.87 16.67 11.97
CA LEU A 246 -12.78 17.30 11.00
C LEU A 246 -13.88 18.12 11.66
N GLU A 247 -14.18 17.85 12.91
CA GLU A 247 -15.09 18.63 13.76
C GLU A 247 -14.65 20.09 13.92
N ASP A 248 -13.34 20.36 13.87
CA ASP A 248 -12.74 21.69 14.01
C ASP A 248 -12.47 22.36 12.64
N THR A 249 -12.82 21.70 11.53
CA THR A 249 -12.59 22.21 10.18
C THR A 249 -13.58 23.33 9.86
N ARG A 250 -13.08 24.55 9.69
CA ARG A 250 -13.86 25.73 9.38
C ARG A 250 -14.17 25.88 7.90
N HIS A 251 -13.26 25.42 7.04
CA HIS A 251 -13.40 25.54 5.58
C HIS A 251 -12.76 24.38 4.84
N LEU A 252 -13.48 23.87 3.83
CA LEU A 252 -13.01 22.84 2.91
C LEU A 252 -12.92 23.41 1.48
N TYR A 253 -11.75 23.35 0.87
CA TYR A 253 -11.56 23.62 -0.55
C TYR A 253 -11.53 22.31 -1.33
N VAL A 254 -12.38 22.15 -2.34
CA VAL A 254 -12.49 20.95 -3.15
C VAL A 254 -12.03 21.24 -4.58
N GLY A 255 -10.96 20.62 -5.02
CA GLY A 255 -10.39 20.78 -6.37
C GLY A 255 -10.55 19.55 -7.24
N GLY A 256 -10.68 19.75 -8.56
CA GLY A 256 -10.70 18.66 -9.54
C GLY A 256 -10.99 19.13 -10.96
N ASP A 257 -11.18 18.14 -11.84
CA ASP A 257 -11.38 18.32 -13.28
C ASP A 257 -12.82 18.70 -13.71
N GLY A 258 -13.75 18.77 -12.77
CA GLY A 258 -15.16 19.05 -13.02
C GLY A 258 -16.04 17.81 -13.23
N ALA A 259 -15.50 16.60 -13.16
CA ALA A 259 -16.31 15.40 -13.19
C ALA A 259 -17.26 15.34 -11.96
N LYS A 260 -18.51 14.91 -12.18
CA LYS A 260 -19.54 14.89 -11.11
C LYS A 260 -19.09 14.16 -9.86
N TRP A 261 -18.46 12.98 -10.02
CA TRP A 261 -18.00 12.19 -8.89
C TRP A 261 -16.82 12.83 -8.14
N VAL A 262 -15.97 13.62 -8.83
CA VAL A 262 -14.88 14.38 -8.23
C VAL A 262 -15.45 15.47 -7.32
N GLY A 263 -16.41 16.23 -7.82
CA GLY A 263 -17.10 17.28 -7.04
C GLY A 263 -17.78 16.75 -5.79
N SER A 264 -18.34 15.52 -5.83
CA SER A 264 -19.05 14.92 -4.71
C SER A 264 -18.16 14.07 -3.78
N THR A 265 -16.87 13.91 -4.10
CA THR A 265 -15.95 13.04 -3.33
C THR A 265 -15.95 13.33 -1.84
N PHE A 266 -16.05 14.59 -1.45
CA PHE A 266 -15.92 15.05 -0.06
C PHE A 266 -17.26 15.42 0.59
N ASP A 267 -18.40 15.23 -0.07
CA ASP A 267 -19.72 15.68 0.42
C ASP A 267 -20.12 15.03 1.76
N LEU A 268 -19.73 13.76 1.99
CA LEU A 268 -20.04 13.05 3.23
C LEU A 268 -19.20 13.49 4.45
N LEU A 269 -18.30 14.46 4.31
CA LEU A 269 -17.57 15.03 5.45
C LEU A 269 -18.44 15.93 6.33
N GLY A 270 -19.57 16.44 5.80
CA GLY A 270 -20.49 17.28 6.56
C GLY A 270 -19.94 18.67 6.92
N ILE A 271 -18.89 19.15 6.26
CA ILE A 271 -18.30 20.47 6.51
C ILE A 271 -19.18 21.51 5.83
N LYS A 272 -19.76 22.42 6.63
CA LYS A 272 -20.75 23.41 6.16
C LYS A 272 -20.17 24.37 5.13
N ASN A 273 -18.96 24.87 5.35
CA ASN A 273 -18.29 25.80 4.46
C ASN A 273 -17.37 25.05 3.50
N ALA A 274 -17.89 24.67 2.33
CA ALA A 274 -17.13 24.02 1.28
C ALA A 274 -17.15 24.86 0.02
N THR A 275 -15.96 25.14 -0.55
CA THR A 275 -15.79 25.84 -1.82
C THR A 275 -15.23 24.90 -2.85
N ARG A 276 -15.96 24.65 -3.92
CA ARG A 276 -15.46 23.87 -5.07
C ARG A 276 -14.74 24.79 -6.05
N ILE A 277 -13.57 24.37 -6.50
CA ILE A 277 -12.70 25.12 -7.42
C ILE A 277 -12.32 24.19 -8.56
N LEU A 278 -12.65 24.60 -9.79
CA LEU A 278 -12.20 23.88 -10.98
C LEU A 278 -10.68 24.07 -11.13
N ASP A 279 -9.95 22.97 -11.36
CA ASP A 279 -8.50 23.06 -11.50
C ASP A 279 -8.12 23.96 -12.70
N PRO A 280 -7.39 25.06 -12.47
CA PRO A 280 -6.97 25.99 -13.53
C PRO A 280 -6.19 25.32 -14.66
N TYR A 281 -5.48 24.23 -14.39
CA TYR A 281 -4.78 23.47 -15.42
C TYR A 281 -5.76 22.87 -16.43
N HIS A 282 -6.87 22.28 -15.98
CA HIS A 282 -7.89 21.68 -16.83
C HIS A 282 -8.63 22.74 -17.64
N VAL A 283 -8.95 23.90 -17.04
CA VAL A 283 -9.54 25.04 -17.74
C VAL A 283 -8.63 25.52 -18.88
N LYS A 284 -7.37 25.80 -18.54
CA LYS A 284 -6.36 26.23 -19.52
C LYS A 284 -6.20 25.22 -20.65
N LYS A 285 -6.08 23.94 -20.30
CA LYS A 285 -5.91 22.84 -21.26
C LYS A 285 -7.11 22.70 -22.19
N ALA A 286 -8.34 22.81 -21.67
CA ALA A 286 -9.55 22.77 -22.49
C ALA A 286 -9.60 23.88 -23.50
N ILE A 287 -9.39 25.13 -23.06
CA ILE A 287 -9.40 26.32 -23.92
C ILE A 287 -8.27 26.25 -24.98
N THR A 288 -7.03 26.00 -24.53
CA THR A 288 -5.87 25.95 -25.44
C THR A 288 -5.98 24.82 -26.46
N SER A 289 -6.50 23.66 -26.04
CA SER A 289 -6.70 22.53 -26.97
C SER A 289 -7.78 22.76 -28.01
N ALA A 290 -8.81 23.54 -27.69
CA ALA A 290 -9.93 23.78 -28.59
C ALA A 290 -9.74 25.02 -29.50
N PHE A 291 -9.07 26.05 -29.00
CA PHE A 291 -9.00 27.38 -29.61
C PHE A 291 -7.58 27.93 -29.80
N GLY A 292 -6.53 27.18 -29.49
CA GLY A 292 -5.15 27.67 -29.42
C GLY A 292 -4.63 28.39 -30.62
N ASP A 293 -5.16 28.06 -31.81
CA ASP A 293 -4.75 28.67 -33.09
C ASP A 293 -5.68 29.82 -33.56
N SER A 294 -6.73 30.13 -32.78
CA SER A 294 -7.81 31.01 -33.23
C SER A 294 -8.00 32.26 -32.38
N ILE A 295 -7.58 32.24 -31.12
CA ILE A 295 -7.81 33.34 -30.17
C ILE A 295 -6.63 33.47 -29.19
N ASP A 296 -6.48 34.68 -28.61
CA ASP A 296 -5.55 34.84 -27.47
C ASP A 296 -6.09 34.17 -26.24
N CYS A 297 -5.71 32.90 -26.10
CA CYS A 297 -6.12 32.07 -24.92
C CYS A 297 -5.67 32.66 -23.58
N LYS A 298 -4.59 33.45 -23.52
CA LYS A 298 -4.12 34.04 -22.26
C LYS A 298 -5.03 35.17 -21.81
N ALA A 299 -5.36 36.09 -22.73
CA ALA A 299 -6.30 37.17 -22.46
C ALA A 299 -7.68 36.63 -22.10
N LEU A 300 -8.16 35.63 -22.85
CA LEU A 300 -9.47 35.01 -22.61
C LEU A 300 -9.54 34.30 -21.23
N ILE A 301 -8.52 33.57 -20.86
CA ILE A 301 -8.46 32.91 -19.55
C ILE A 301 -8.44 33.94 -18.41
N LYS A 302 -7.70 35.05 -18.60
CA LYS A 302 -7.70 36.11 -17.60
C LYS A 302 -9.11 36.71 -17.47
N GLN A 303 -9.77 37.03 -18.57
CA GLN A 303 -11.13 37.56 -18.60
C GLN A 303 -12.12 36.59 -17.95
N LEU A 304 -12.01 35.28 -18.20
CA LEU A 304 -12.83 34.25 -17.61
C LEU A 304 -12.75 34.27 -16.08
N TYR A 305 -11.57 34.44 -15.50
CA TYR A 305 -11.40 34.48 -14.03
C TYR A 305 -11.74 35.83 -13.42
N ASP A 306 -11.66 36.92 -14.17
CA ASP A 306 -11.95 38.29 -13.68
C ASP A 306 -13.45 38.62 -13.83
N GLU A 307 -14.09 38.21 -14.92
CA GLU A 307 -15.45 38.64 -15.30
C GLU A 307 -16.47 37.46 -15.37
N GLY A 308 -16.00 36.22 -15.34
CA GLY A 308 -16.84 35.02 -15.41
C GLY A 308 -17.07 34.50 -16.83
N PHE A 309 -17.80 33.36 -16.92
CA PHE A 309 -18.01 32.67 -18.20
C PHE A 309 -18.83 33.48 -19.19
N ASP A 310 -19.85 34.18 -18.75
CA ASP A 310 -20.76 34.95 -19.60
C ASP A 310 -20.03 36.02 -20.41
N ALA A 311 -18.97 36.60 -19.87
CA ALA A 311 -18.15 37.63 -20.54
C ALA A 311 -17.38 37.08 -21.76
N ILE A 312 -17.03 35.78 -21.74
CA ILE A 312 -16.23 35.15 -22.82
C ILE A 312 -17.06 34.26 -23.74
N GLU A 313 -18.31 33.95 -23.40
CA GLU A 313 -19.14 32.97 -24.11
C GLU A 313 -19.34 33.35 -25.56
N LYS A 314 -19.65 34.63 -25.85
CA LYS A 314 -19.84 35.14 -27.20
C LYS A 314 -18.56 35.00 -28.04
N THR A 315 -17.40 35.37 -27.49
CA THR A 315 -16.11 35.23 -28.15
C THR A 315 -15.79 33.80 -28.53
N LEU A 316 -16.11 32.85 -27.64
CA LEU A 316 -15.91 31.44 -27.92
C LEU A 316 -16.90 30.89 -28.95
N LEU A 317 -18.15 31.35 -28.95
CA LEU A 317 -19.16 30.98 -29.95
C LEU A 317 -18.78 31.51 -31.35
N ASP A 318 -18.40 32.77 -31.46
CA ASP A 318 -17.96 33.36 -32.71
C ASP A 318 -16.72 32.64 -33.27
N ALA A 319 -15.78 32.30 -32.42
CA ALA A 319 -14.61 31.52 -32.82
C ALA A 319 -14.93 30.07 -33.18
N ALA A 320 -16.09 29.53 -32.80
CA ALA A 320 -16.48 28.15 -33.13
C ALA A 320 -17.02 27.99 -34.55
N VAL A 321 -17.25 29.09 -35.27
CA VAL A 321 -17.78 29.11 -36.65
C VAL A 321 -16.62 29.10 -37.65
N GLY A 322 -16.87 28.59 -38.86
CA GLY A 322 -15.93 28.70 -40.00
C GLY A 322 -14.75 27.73 -39.98
N VAL A 323 -14.80 26.66 -39.17
CA VAL A 323 -13.74 25.66 -39.04
C VAL A 323 -14.22 24.25 -39.45
N THR A 324 -13.31 23.29 -39.48
CA THR A 324 -13.64 21.91 -39.83
C THR A 324 -14.60 21.28 -38.82
N THR A 325 -15.42 20.32 -39.25
CA THR A 325 -16.39 19.61 -38.40
C THR A 325 -15.76 19.03 -37.10
N ALA A 326 -14.52 18.53 -37.21
CA ALA A 326 -13.79 18.00 -36.05
C ALA A 326 -13.41 19.10 -35.04
N GLN A 327 -13.04 20.30 -35.55
CA GLN A 327 -12.72 21.44 -34.70
C GLN A 327 -13.99 22.01 -34.06
N VAL A 328 -15.10 22.15 -34.84
CA VAL A 328 -16.40 22.56 -34.30
C VAL A 328 -16.79 21.67 -33.11
N LYS A 329 -16.72 20.35 -33.25
CA LYS A 329 -17.03 19.41 -32.18
C LYS A 329 -16.18 19.68 -30.94
N LYS A 330 -14.87 19.80 -31.07
CA LYS A 330 -13.96 20.11 -29.97
C LYS A 330 -14.28 21.43 -29.26
N ARG A 331 -14.62 22.47 -30.03
CA ARG A 331 -14.97 23.78 -29.49
C ARG A 331 -16.28 23.76 -28.72
N ILE A 332 -17.29 23.05 -29.25
CA ILE A 332 -18.57 22.85 -28.56
C ILE A 332 -18.38 22.04 -27.28
N GLU A 333 -17.56 20.99 -27.30
CA GLU A 333 -17.21 20.21 -26.09
C GLU A 333 -16.56 21.11 -25.03
N CYS A 334 -15.64 21.98 -25.43
CA CYS A 334 -15.00 22.94 -24.52
C CYS A 334 -16.02 23.96 -23.97
N LEU A 335 -16.87 24.53 -24.79
CA LEU A 335 -17.93 25.44 -24.36
C LEU A 335 -18.86 24.78 -23.33
N ASN A 336 -19.33 23.61 -23.64
CA ASN A 336 -20.20 22.87 -22.71
C ASN A 336 -19.49 22.54 -21.40
N TYR A 337 -18.22 22.19 -21.46
CA TYR A 337 -17.40 21.98 -20.28
C TYR A 337 -17.30 23.23 -19.40
N LEU A 338 -16.97 24.37 -19.99
CA LEU A 338 -16.86 25.65 -19.26
C LEU A 338 -18.21 26.09 -18.70
N ARG A 339 -19.29 26.02 -19.49
CA ARG A 339 -20.66 26.39 -19.08
C ARG A 339 -21.12 25.55 -17.92
N ASN A 340 -20.96 24.20 -17.96
CA ASN A 340 -21.38 23.29 -16.92
C ASN A 340 -20.60 23.46 -15.61
N ASN A 341 -19.41 24.06 -15.67
CA ASN A 341 -18.54 24.27 -14.52
C ASN A 341 -18.34 25.77 -14.18
N ALA A 342 -19.05 26.69 -14.84
CA ALA A 342 -18.85 28.14 -14.71
C ALA A 342 -18.81 28.60 -13.24
N GLN A 343 -19.72 28.11 -12.40
CA GLN A 343 -19.81 28.44 -10.98
C GLN A 343 -18.58 28.00 -10.14
N PHE A 344 -17.73 27.10 -10.67
CA PHE A 344 -16.53 26.60 -9.99
C PHE A 344 -15.23 27.22 -10.56
N ILE A 345 -15.34 28.03 -11.62
CA ILE A 345 -14.23 28.78 -12.21
C ILE A 345 -14.11 30.09 -11.44
N ILE A 346 -13.50 30.03 -10.27
CA ILE A 346 -13.36 31.15 -9.35
C ILE A 346 -11.90 31.36 -8.97
N GLN A 347 -11.57 32.60 -8.60
CA GLN A 347 -10.28 32.86 -7.96
C GLN A 347 -10.27 32.24 -6.56
N GLY A 348 -9.20 31.53 -6.23
CA GLY A 348 -9.08 30.83 -4.96
C GLY A 348 -7.67 30.28 -4.71
N PRO A 349 -7.49 29.52 -3.65
CA PRO A 349 -6.20 28.89 -3.39
C PRO A 349 -5.79 27.99 -4.54
N SER A 350 -4.49 27.97 -4.85
CA SER A 350 -3.95 27.14 -5.94
C SER A 350 -4.26 25.66 -5.67
N MET A 351 -5.02 25.03 -6.54
CA MET A 351 -5.33 23.59 -6.58
C MET A 351 -4.43 22.88 -7.62
N GLY A 352 -4.64 21.59 -7.88
CA GLY A 352 -3.87 20.79 -8.86
C GLY A 352 -2.74 19.97 -8.24
N ALA A 353 -2.76 19.76 -6.93
CA ALA A 353 -1.78 18.94 -6.25
C ALA A 353 -1.98 17.44 -6.53
N VAL A 354 -3.22 16.99 -6.79
CA VAL A 354 -3.53 15.58 -7.03
C VAL A 354 -2.81 15.05 -8.27
N GLU A 355 -2.79 15.79 -9.37
CA GLU A 355 -2.13 15.37 -10.60
C GLU A 355 -0.61 15.25 -10.42
N SER A 356 0.01 16.22 -9.75
CA SER A 356 1.46 16.26 -9.55
C SER A 356 2.00 15.30 -8.49
N ASN A 357 1.22 15.01 -7.43
CA ASN A 357 1.68 14.24 -6.29
C ASN A 357 1.32 12.75 -6.36
N VAL A 358 0.17 12.42 -6.91
CA VAL A 358 -0.35 11.05 -6.87
C VAL A 358 -0.68 10.55 -8.27
N GLY A 359 -1.36 11.36 -9.08
CA GLY A 359 -1.73 11.00 -10.44
C GLY A 359 -0.52 10.61 -11.29
N LYS A 360 0.57 11.37 -11.21
CA LYS A 360 1.83 11.05 -11.91
C LYS A 360 2.45 9.75 -11.44
N LEU A 361 2.51 9.50 -10.14
CA LEU A 361 3.11 8.27 -9.59
C LEU A 361 2.35 7.03 -10.06
N ILE A 362 1.03 7.05 -9.93
CA ILE A 362 0.18 5.94 -10.36
C ILE A 362 0.22 5.80 -11.89
N ALA A 363 0.07 6.91 -12.64
CA ALA A 363 0.12 6.88 -14.10
C ALA A 363 1.47 6.38 -14.62
N GLN A 364 2.58 6.84 -14.07
CA GLN A 364 3.93 6.44 -14.46
C GLN A 364 4.14 4.93 -14.27
N ARG A 365 3.67 4.37 -13.17
CA ARG A 365 3.81 2.94 -12.89
C ARG A 365 2.79 2.09 -13.66
N MET A 366 1.57 2.57 -13.82
CA MET A 366 0.45 1.75 -14.27
C MET A 366 -0.04 2.03 -15.70
N LYS A 367 0.33 3.17 -16.31
CA LYS A 367 -0.16 3.59 -17.62
C LYS A 367 0.95 3.77 -18.67
N THR A 368 2.06 4.44 -18.32
CA THR A 368 3.02 4.93 -19.31
C THR A 368 3.96 3.88 -19.92
N ARG A 369 4.06 2.69 -19.33
CA ARG A 369 5.00 1.64 -19.77
C ARG A 369 4.38 0.58 -20.68
N GLY A 370 3.27 0.86 -21.35
CA GLY A 370 2.58 -0.11 -22.20
C GLY A 370 2.07 -1.34 -21.45
N VAL A 371 1.85 -1.23 -20.14
CA VAL A 371 1.42 -2.34 -19.28
C VAL A 371 -0.08 -2.50 -19.28
N SER A 372 -0.56 -3.73 -19.20
CA SER A 372 -1.95 -4.06 -18.91
C SER A 372 -2.05 -4.91 -17.65
N TRP A 373 -3.13 -4.76 -16.91
CA TRP A 373 -3.28 -5.29 -15.56
C TRP A 373 -4.35 -6.36 -15.46
N SER A 374 -4.15 -7.38 -14.63
CA SER A 374 -5.29 -8.13 -14.11
C SER A 374 -6.12 -7.21 -13.22
N LEU A 375 -7.42 -7.47 -13.08
CA LEU A 375 -8.27 -6.66 -12.20
C LEU A 375 -7.75 -6.66 -10.74
N ALA A 376 -7.27 -7.81 -10.26
CA ALA A 376 -6.65 -7.93 -8.94
C ALA A 376 -5.38 -7.08 -8.80
N GLY A 377 -4.51 -7.09 -9.83
CA GLY A 377 -3.31 -6.23 -9.85
C GLY A 377 -3.65 -4.74 -9.92
N ALA A 378 -4.69 -4.38 -10.69
CA ALA A 378 -5.16 -2.99 -10.76
C ALA A 378 -5.75 -2.49 -9.44
N LYS A 379 -6.32 -3.38 -8.60
CA LYS A 379 -6.80 -3.03 -7.26
C LYS A 379 -5.66 -2.88 -6.25
N GLY A 380 -4.72 -3.80 -6.21
CA GLY A 380 -3.66 -3.80 -5.19
C GLY A 380 -2.54 -2.79 -5.44
N MET A 381 -2.13 -2.60 -6.70
CA MET A 381 -0.96 -1.77 -7.02
C MET A 381 -1.09 -0.29 -6.64
N PRO A 382 -2.24 0.40 -6.85
CA PRO A 382 -2.37 1.79 -6.43
C PRO A 382 -2.14 1.98 -4.92
N ILE A 383 -2.63 1.05 -4.12
CA ILE A 383 -2.48 1.08 -2.65
C ILE A 383 -1.00 0.97 -2.27
N LEU A 384 -0.26 0.05 -2.90
CA LEU A 384 1.17 -0.10 -2.66
C LEU A 384 1.97 1.15 -3.06
N ILE A 385 1.59 1.79 -4.17
CA ILE A 385 2.24 3.04 -4.60
C ILE A 385 2.02 4.16 -3.58
N LEU A 386 0.83 4.25 -2.99
CA LEU A 386 0.53 5.25 -1.95
C LEU A 386 1.30 5.00 -0.66
N HIS A 387 1.53 3.75 -0.29
CA HIS A 387 2.26 3.33 0.90
C HIS A 387 3.73 3.01 0.63
N LYS A 388 4.27 3.48 -0.49
CA LYS A 388 5.62 3.14 -0.91
C LYS A 388 6.69 3.55 0.12
N GLU A 389 6.61 4.76 0.66
CA GLU A 389 7.57 5.26 1.64
C GLU A 389 7.54 4.42 2.92
N GLU A 390 6.34 4.09 3.40
CA GLU A 390 6.16 3.22 4.56
C GLU A 390 6.66 1.79 4.30
N LEU A 391 6.47 1.29 3.07
CA LEU A 391 7.00 -0.02 2.68
C LEU A 391 8.53 -0.07 2.69
N TYR A 392 9.21 1.03 2.40
CA TYR A 392 10.68 1.11 2.46
C TYR A 392 11.20 1.35 3.88
N GLU A 393 10.58 2.25 4.64
CA GLU A 393 11.18 2.81 5.84
C GLU A 393 10.59 2.27 7.15
N LYS A 394 9.28 1.99 7.18
CA LYS A 394 8.59 1.64 8.42
C LYS A 394 8.36 0.15 8.56
N SER A 395 8.50 -0.35 9.78
CA SER A 395 7.98 -1.66 10.15
C SER A 395 6.46 -1.66 10.10
N PHE A 396 5.85 -2.83 9.96
CA PHE A 396 4.41 -2.98 10.03
C PHE A 396 4.06 -4.32 10.71
N ARG A 397 2.88 -4.36 11.30
CA ARG A 397 2.32 -5.54 11.94
C ARG A 397 1.04 -5.97 11.24
N PHE A 398 0.72 -7.24 11.36
CA PHE A 398 -0.52 -7.80 10.85
C PHE A 398 -1.57 -7.82 11.96
N GLU A 399 -2.72 -7.20 11.72
CA GLU A 399 -3.88 -7.26 12.60
C GLU A 399 -4.92 -8.22 12.00
N ALA A 400 -5.20 -9.31 12.71
CA ALA A 400 -6.26 -10.20 12.28
C ALA A 400 -7.61 -9.49 12.38
N LEU A 401 -8.34 -9.36 11.28
CA LEU A 401 -9.71 -8.90 11.33
C LEU A 401 -10.52 -9.86 12.21
N LYS A 402 -11.08 -9.32 13.27
CA LYS A 402 -12.11 -10.01 14.07
C LYS A 402 -13.38 -10.04 13.23
N THR A 403 -13.47 -11.01 12.31
CA THR A 403 -14.69 -11.19 11.52
C THR A 403 -15.89 -11.38 12.44
N GLU A 404 -17.06 -10.86 12.07
CA GLU A 404 -18.29 -11.00 12.87
C GLU A 404 -18.63 -12.46 13.16
N LYS A 405 -18.22 -13.40 12.29
CA LYS A 405 -18.28 -14.85 12.56
C LYS A 405 -17.51 -15.25 13.81
N LYS A 406 -16.35 -14.64 14.13
CA LYS A 406 -15.64 -14.87 15.39
C LYS A 406 -16.40 -14.27 16.57
N LYS A 407 -17.09 -13.14 16.39
CA LYS A 407 -17.96 -12.55 17.44
C LYS A 407 -19.14 -13.48 17.79
N GLN A 408 -19.74 -14.14 16.81
CA GLN A 408 -20.81 -15.11 17.05
C GLN A 408 -20.31 -16.39 17.72
N ILE A 409 -19.12 -16.88 17.35
CA ILE A 409 -18.50 -18.05 17.99
C ILE A 409 -18.08 -17.72 19.44
N ILE A 410 -17.56 -16.54 19.69
CA ILE A 410 -17.24 -16.08 21.06
C ILE A 410 -18.52 -15.89 21.90
N ARG A 411 -19.63 -15.40 21.32
CA ARG A 411 -20.93 -15.29 22.02
C ARG A 411 -21.53 -16.65 22.33
N LYS A 412 -21.42 -17.66 21.42
CA LYS A 412 -21.82 -19.04 21.70
C LYS A 412 -20.95 -19.70 22.78
N ARG A 413 -19.62 -19.50 22.76
CA ARG A 413 -18.70 -20.07 23.76
C ARG A 413 -18.86 -19.48 25.17
N LYS A 414 -19.25 -18.22 25.32
CA LYS A 414 -19.57 -17.65 26.64
C LYS A 414 -20.78 -18.27 27.33
N LYS A 415 -21.60 -19.05 26.59
CA LYS A 415 -22.76 -19.77 27.15
C LYS A 415 -22.40 -21.16 27.66
N ASP A 416 -21.23 -21.73 27.29
CA ASP A 416 -20.78 -23.07 27.66
C ASP A 416 -19.50 -23.05 28.52
N GLU A 417 -19.27 -21.98 29.30
CA GLU A 417 -18.16 -21.95 30.27
C GLU A 417 -18.46 -22.78 31.53
N SER A 418 -18.34 -24.09 31.39
CA SER A 418 -18.00 -24.96 32.52
C SER A 418 -16.88 -25.89 32.07
N THR A 419 -15.72 -25.72 32.74
CA THR A 419 -14.59 -26.65 32.81
C THR A 419 -13.71 -26.86 31.59
N VAL A 420 -12.82 -25.86 31.30
CA VAL A 420 -11.55 -26.15 30.62
C VAL A 420 -10.41 -25.50 31.43
N PRO A 421 -9.32 -26.25 31.79
CA PRO A 421 -8.20 -25.66 32.50
C PRO A 421 -7.57 -24.54 31.66
N LYS A 422 -7.43 -23.34 32.22
CA LYS A 422 -6.66 -22.26 31.64
C LYS A 422 -5.19 -22.65 31.61
N ALA A 423 -4.72 -23.20 30.50
CA ALA A 423 -3.30 -23.23 30.22
C ALA A 423 -2.82 -21.79 30.10
N SER A 424 -2.24 -21.25 31.15
CA SER A 424 -1.67 -19.92 31.20
C SER A 424 -0.36 -19.94 30.43
N PHE A 425 -0.38 -19.41 29.18
CA PHE A 425 0.84 -19.08 28.47
C PHE A 425 1.45 -17.81 29.10
N THR A 426 2.09 -17.98 30.24
CA THR A 426 2.72 -16.89 31.01
C THR A 426 3.85 -16.20 30.25
N ILE A 427 4.47 -16.91 29.31
CA ILE A 427 5.62 -16.44 28.52
C ILE A 427 5.28 -15.24 27.62
N LEU A 428 4.05 -15.16 27.09
CA LEU A 428 3.64 -14.04 26.22
C LEU A 428 3.07 -12.82 26.97
N LYS A 429 2.72 -13.00 28.26
CA LYS A 429 2.16 -11.92 29.09
C LYS A 429 3.19 -11.14 29.88
N THR A 430 4.33 -11.72 30.21
CA THR A 430 5.29 -11.11 31.15
C THR A 430 6.50 -10.45 30.48
N GLY A 431 6.67 -10.58 29.15
CA GLY A 431 7.83 -10.00 28.47
C GLY A 431 9.21 -10.52 28.94
N LYS A 432 9.21 -11.52 29.83
CA LYS A 432 10.42 -12.16 30.36
C LYS A 432 10.64 -13.51 29.70
N ILE A 433 11.13 -13.47 28.47
CA ILE A 433 11.83 -14.61 27.87
C ILE A 433 13.31 -14.36 28.17
N SER A 434 13.99 -15.38 28.70
CA SER A 434 15.44 -15.28 28.92
C SER A 434 16.12 -14.83 27.64
N THR A 435 16.96 -13.84 27.78
CA THR A 435 17.29 -12.78 26.84
C THR A 435 17.97 -13.16 25.53
N SER A 436 18.36 -14.41 25.29
CA SER A 436 19.13 -14.74 24.08
C SER A 436 18.31 -15.12 22.86
N TYR A 437 17.26 -15.93 23.03
CA TYR A 437 16.51 -16.49 21.88
C TYR A 437 15.35 -15.61 21.40
N ALA A 438 14.72 -14.87 22.27
CA ALA A 438 13.61 -14.00 21.87
C ALA A 438 14.09 -12.74 21.18
N SER A 439 15.25 -12.20 21.57
CA SER A 439 15.90 -11.11 20.87
C SER A 439 16.40 -11.54 19.50
N LEU A 440 17.00 -12.74 19.40
CA LEU A 440 17.45 -13.32 18.14
C LEU A 440 16.25 -13.60 17.20
N PHE A 441 15.15 -14.10 17.73
CA PHE A 441 13.93 -14.38 16.97
C PHE A 441 13.24 -13.09 16.51
N LYS A 442 13.17 -12.07 17.36
CA LYS A 442 12.74 -10.73 16.98
C LYS A 442 13.66 -10.13 15.92
N ALA A 443 14.97 -10.25 16.08
CA ALA A 443 15.95 -9.77 15.11
C ALA A 443 15.86 -10.52 13.76
N ILE A 444 15.67 -11.84 13.77
CA ILE A 444 15.48 -12.65 12.54
C ILE A 444 14.16 -12.30 11.83
N ILE A 445 13.08 -12.04 12.59
CA ILE A 445 11.77 -11.70 12.02
C ILE A 445 11.71 -10.23 11.59
N HIS A 446 12.39 -9.34 12.32
CA HIS A 446 12.33 -7.89 12.10
C HIS A 446 13.56 -7.31 11.42
N ASP A 447 14.58 -8.11 11.11
CA ASP A 447 15.87 -7.65 10.55
C ASP A 447 16.61 -6.59 11.41
N ASP A 448 16.36 -6.58 12.71
CA ASP A 448 16.98 -5.64 13.65
C ASP A 448 18.34 -6.14 14.22
N LEU A 449 19.05 -7.00 13.47
CA LEU A 449 20.42 -7.35 13.86
C LEU A 449 21.34 -6.20 13.45
N PRO A 450 21.95 -5.48 14.40
CA PRO A 450 23.03 -4.56 14.06
C PRO A 450 24.16 -5.35 13.42
N LEU A 451 24.62 -4.91 12.27
CA LEU A 451 25.85 -5.37 11.62
C LEU A 451 27.07 -4.87 12.42
N SER A 452 27.18 -5.26 13.68
CA SER A 452 28.39 -4.99 14.46
C SER A 452 28.69 -6.19 15.36
N VAL A 453 29.63 -6.87 14.96
CA VAL A 453 30.76 -7.66 15.45
C VAL A 453 30.99 -8.88 14.60
#